data_bf23c9e6f4d3558d6645793ef967cdb9
#
_entry.id   bf23c9e6f4d3558d6645793ef967cdb9
#
_cell.length_a   1.000
_cell.length_b   1.000
_cell.length_c   1.000
_cell.angle_alpha   90.00
_cell.angle_beta   90.00
_cell.angle_gamma   90.00
#
_symmetry.space_group_name_H-M   'P 1'
#
loop_
_entity.id
_entity.type
_entity.pdbx_description
1 polymer ?
#
loop_
_entity_poly.entity_id
_entity_poly.type
_entity_poly.pdbx_seq_one_letter_code
_entity_poly.pdbx_strand_id
1 'polypeptide(L)'
;MRLPLGAALAILLAAGGCSPESGPEGNAQKAPAEAAIEAAPANASAAAVPEPAAAPKRSAAAARAKSARRCGWLSNPTPANWWLTDSEGQWILATQGADQAPGMDEMPDMSTAGWVETNGSYGYGCACMTITADAEGNVTRIADAQPKPLKQCRADRKLPKPE
;
A
#
# COMPACT_ATOMS: atom_id res chain seq x y z
N MET A 1 -7.10 -59.64 -11.93
CA MET A 1 -7.41 -60.00 -13.33
C MET A 1 -7.56 -58.75 -14.16
N ARG A 2 -6.68 -58.60 -15.18
CA ARG A 2 -6.73 -57.68 -16.34
C ARG A 2 -6.40 -56.22 -16.12
N LEU A 3 -5.11 -55.85 -16.33
CA LEU A 3 -4.67 -54.60 -16.90
C LEU A 3 -5.13 -54.51 -18.39
N PRO A 4 -5.25 -53.29 -18.94
CA PRO A 4 -4.66 -53.07 -20.23
C PRO A 4 -3.64 -51.96 -20.25
N LEU A 5 -2.60 -52.24 -20.99
CA LEU A 5 -1.57 -51.41 -21.57
C LEU A 5 -2.16 -50.35 -22.53
N GLY A 6 -1.42 -49.23 -22.65
CA GLY A 6 -1.24 -48.60 -23.96
C GLY A 6 -1.70 -47.13 -24.02
N ALA A 7 -0.74 -46.24 -24.07
CA ALA A 7 -0.45 -45.40 -25.25
C ALA A 7 0.62 -44.38 -24.94
N ALA A 8 1.79 -44.55 -25.52
CA ALA A 8 2.81 -43.54 -25.65
C ALA A 8 2.37 -42.51 -26.68
N LEU A 9 2.35 -41.23 -26.33
CA LEU A 9 2.22 -40.13 -27.29
C LEU A 9 3.48 -39.28 -27.23
N ALA A 10 4.28 -39.44 -28.27
CA ALA A 10 5.44 -38.61 -28.55
C ALA A 10 4.96 -37.24 -29.04
N ILE A 11 5.39 -36.16 -28.41
CA ILE A 11 5.17 -34.78 -28.90
C ILE A 11 6.52 -34.19 -29.33
N LEU A 12 6.56 -33.81 -30.61
CA LEU A 12 7.68 -33.17 -31.30
C LEU A 12 8.05 -31.83 -30.66
N LEU A 13 9.38 -31.65 -30.50
CA LEU A 13 10.00 -30.34 -30.26
C LEU A 13 9.91 -29.50 -31.57
N ALA A 14 9.27 -28.35 -31.50
CA ALA A 14 9.42 -27.29 -32.45
C ALA A 14 10.33 -26.21 -31.86
N ALA A 15 11.56 -26.11 -32.37
CA ALA A 15 12.47 -25.03 -32.09
C ALA A 15 12.04 -23.79 -32.91
N GLY A 16 11.48 -22.80 -32.21
CA GLY A 16 11.20 -21.47 -32.78
C GLY A 16 12.30 -20.49 -32.34
N GLY A 17 13.12 -20.06 -33.30
CA GLY A 17 14.20 -19.11 -33.12
C GLY A 17 13.69 -17.72 -32.81
N CYS A 18 14.24 -17.09 -31.79
CA CYS A 18 14.11 -15.65 -31.55
C CYS A 18 15.23 -14.91 -32.28
N SER A 19 14.90 -14.08 -33.27
CA SER A 19 15.78 -13.07 -33.85
C SER A 19 15.78 -11.83 -32.93
N PRO A 20 16.94 -11.22 -32.70
CA PRO A 20 16.99 -9.91 -32.04
C PRO A 20 16.76 -8.81 -33.09
N GLU A 21 15.68 -8.08 -32.95
CA GLU A 21 15.39 -6.88 -33.72
C GLU A 21 16.11 -5.68 -33.11
N SER A 22 17.02 -5.13 -33.94
CA SER A 22 17.81 -3.94 -33.60
C SER A 22 16.93 -2.69 -33.62
N GLY A 23 16.91 -1.97 -32.47
CA GLY A 23 16.30 -0.66 -32.40
C GLY A 23 17.18 0.42 -33.01
N PRO A 24 16.61 1.50 -33.57
CA PRO A 24 17.37 2.56 -34.20
C PRO A 24 18.03 3.49 -33.20
N GLU A 25 19.31 3.73 -33.46
CA GLU A 25 20.11 4.80 -32.90
C GLU A 25 19.56 6.19 -33.30
N GLY A 26 19.77 7.12 -32.40
CA GLY A 26 20.09 8.49 -32.79
C GLY A 26 18.99 9.51 -32.61
N ASN A 27 19.09 10.30 -31.57
CA ASN A 27 19.02 11.76 -31.76
C ASN A 27 19.81 12.46 -30.67
N ALA A 28 21.04 12.76 -31.03
CA ALA A 28 21.89 13.74 -30.38
C ALA A 28 21.34 15.13 -30.72
N GLN A 29 20.67 15.78 -29.77
CA GLN A 29 20.31 17.18 -29.89
C GLN A 29 21.29 18.02 -29.11
N LYS A 30 22.24 18.48 -29.85
CA LYS A 30 23.10 19.67 -29.82
C LYS A 30 22.53 20.82 -28.99
N ALA A 31 23.31 21.22 -27.96
CA ALA A 31 23.13 22.46 -27.22
C ALA A 31 23.40 23.70 -28.09
N PRO A 32 22.74 24.80 -27.88
CA PRO A 32 23.28 26.12 -28.18
C PRO A 32 23.60 26.90 -26.92
N ALA A 33 24.89 27.23 -26.80
CA ALA A 33 25.53 28.51 -26.53
C ALA A 33 24.81 29.51 -25.61
N GLU A 34 25.54 29.80 -24.55
CA GLU A 34 25.84 31.13 -23.94
C GLU A 34 25.10 32.33 -24.51
N ALA A 35 24.40 33.02 -23.64
CA ALA A 35 24.18 34.46 -23.74
C ALA A 35 24.31 35.09 -22.37
N ALA A 36 25.46 35.74 -22.22
CA ALA A 36 25.76 37.00 -21.57
C ALA A 36 24.88 37.50 -20.40
N ILE A 37 25.56 37.58 -19.34
CA ILE A 37 25.51 38.43 -18.17
C ILE A 37 25.10 39.87 -18.51
N GLU A 38 24.07 40.38 -17.84
CA GLU A 38 23.95 41.81 -17.58
C GLU A 38 23.67 42.03 -16.11
N ALA A 39 24.64 42.63 -15.46
CA ALA A 39 24.59 43.06 -14.09
C ALA A 39 23.83 44.39 -14.00
N ALA A 40 22.86 44.47 -13.10
CA ALA A 40 22.28 45.73 -12.65
C ALA A 40 21.88 45.64 -11.17
N PRO A 41 21.78 46.77 -10.47
CA PRO A 41 22.46 46.95 -9.20
C PRO A 41 21.64 46.65 -7.97
N ALA A 42 22.36 46.40 -6.88
CA ALA A 42 21.86 46.30 -5.53
C ALA A 42 20.95 47.48 -5.13
N ASN A 43 19.70 47.13 -4.79
CA ASN A 43 18.90 48.02 -3.96
C ASN A 43 18.57 47.28 -2.66
N ALA A 44 19.37 47.61 -1.64
CA ALA A 44 19.16 47.12 -0.29
C ALA A 44 17.90 47.82 0.26
N SER A 45 16.79 47.11 0.29
CA SER A 45 15.67 47.45 1.16
C SER A 45 15.58 46.38 2.22
N ALA A 46 16.04 46.71 3.41
CA ALA A 46 15.86 45.90 4.60
C ALA A 46 14.37 45.84 4.93
N ALA A 47 13.71 44.82 4.41
CA ALA A 47 12.40 44.44 4.87
C ALA A 47 12.55 43.47 6.04
N ALA A 48 12.01 43.87 7.18
CA ALA A 48 11.99 43.14 8.42
C ALA A 48 11.49 41.69 8.16
N VAL A 49 12.32 40.75 8.59
CA VAL A 49 11.95 39.32 8.66
C VAL A 49 10.79 39.21 9.65
N PRO A 50 9.60 38.81 9.25
CA PRO A 50 8.58 38.50 10.24
C PRO A 50 9.05 37.31 11.08
N GLU A 51 9.10 37.56 12.36
CA GLU A 51 9.29 36.53 13.40
C GLU A 51 8.39 35.32 13.10
N PRO A 52 8.92 34.09 13.11
CA PRO A 52 8.10 32.93 12.84
C PRO A 52 6.99 32.87 13.91
N ALA A 53 5.75 33.09 13.48
CA ALA A 53 4.57 32.93 14.31
C ALA A 53 4.68 31.57 15.01
N ALA A 54 4.67 31.60 16.34
CA ALA A 54 4.71 30.43 17.19
C ALA A 54 3.70 29.41 16.66
N ALA A 55 4.21 28.25 16.21
CA ALA A 55 3.39 27.13 15.81
C ALA A 55 2.33 26.90 16.89
N PRO A 56 1.04 26.72 16.55
CA PRO A 56 0.03 26.46 17.54
C PRO A 56 0.47 25.23 18.34
N LYS A 57 0.66 25.41 19.64
CA LYS A 57 0.89 24.32 20.57
C LYS A 57 -0.29 23.37 20.38
N ARG A 58 -0.08 22.27 19.65
CA ARG A 58 -1.05 21.20 19.55
C ARG A 58 -1.40 20.82 20.98
N SER A 59 -2.63 21.10 21.34
CA SER A 59 -3.17 20.80 22.65
C SER A 59 -2.86 19.36 22.97
N ALA A 60 -2.10 19.11 24.02
CA ALA A 60 -1.78 17.77 24.52
C ALA A 60 -2.99 17.06 25.16
N ALA A 61 -4.17 17.35 24.66
CA ALA A 61 -5.43 16.67 24.89
C ALA A 61 -5.82 15.79 23.69
N ALA A 62 -4.85 15.21 22.98
CA ALA A 62 -5.10 13.98 22.26
C ALA A 62 -5.48 12.97 23.35
N ALA A 63 -6.79 12.75 23.53
CA ALA A 63 -7.31 11.66 24.34
C ALA A 63 -6.44 10.45 24.00
N ARG A 64 -5.81 9.84 25.01
CA ARG A 64 -4.94 8.67 24.83
C ARG A 64 -5.73 7.66 24.01
N ALA A 65 -5.42 7.62 22.72
CA ALA A 65 -6.04 6.70 21.79
C ALA A 65 -5.83 5.30 22.37
N LYS A 66 -6.91 4.65 22.78
CA LYS A 66 -6.81 3.35 23.45
C LYS A 66 -6.48 2.31 22.39
N SER A 67 -5.43 1.55 22.64
CA SER A 67 -5.15 0.37 21.85
C SER A 67 -6.30 -0.62 22.00
N ALA A 68 -6.82 -1.12 20.89
CA ALA A 68 -7.92 -2.07 20.86
C ALA A 68 -7.62 -3.22 19.90
N ARG A 69 -8.06 -4.44 20.29
CA ARG A 69 -8.04 -5.57 19.36
C ARG A 69 -9.27 -5.50 18.47
N ARG A 70 -9.04 -5.50 17.17
CA ARG A 70 -10.03 -5.43 16.11
C ARG A 70 -9.93 -6.64 15.21
N CYS A 71 -11.06 -7.24 14.85
CA CYS A 71 -11.11 -8.38 13.94
C CYS A 71 -12.11 -8.09 12.83
N GLY A 72 -11.72 -8.34 11.59
CA GLY A 72 -12.57 -8.03 10.46
C GLY A 72 -11.91 -8.32 9.11
N TRP A 73 -12.43 -7.68 8.09
CA TRP A 73 -11.89 -7.77 6.74
C TRP A 73 -10.69 -6.84 6.59
N LEU A 74 -9.52 -7.42 6.33
CA LEU A 74 -8.34 -6.66 5.92
C LEU A 74 -8.35 -6.58 4.41
N SER A 75 -8.42 -5.37 3.88
CA SER A 75 -8.50 -5.10 2.44
C SER A 75 -7.28 -4.35 1.94
N ASN A 76 -6.80 -4.76 0.78
CA ASN A 76 -5.81 -4.07 -0.05
C ASN A 76 -6.28 -4.10 -1.51
N PRO A 77 -7.22 -3.24 -1.92
CA PRO A 77 -7.81 -3.30 -3.25
C PRO A 77 -6.91 -2.75 -4.36
N THR A 78 -5.94 -1.90 -4.00
CA THR A 78 -5.01 -1.25 -4.92
C THR A 78 -3.68 -0.98 -4.21
N PRO A 79 -2.58 -0.69 -4.95
CA PRO A 79 -1.28 -0.41 -4.34
C PRO A 79 -1.34 0.60 -3.21
N ALA A 80 -0.69 0.28 -2.09
CA ALA A 80 -0.53 1.14 -0.91
C ALA A 80 -1.83 1.59 -0.22
N ASN A 81 -2.99 1.03 -0.57
CA ASN A 81 -4.24 1.27 0.12
C ASN A 81 -4.58 0.07 1.01
N TRP A 82 -4.59 0.26 2.32
CA TRP A 82 -4.88 -0.78 3.29
C TRP A 82 -5.84 -0.30 4.36
N TRP A 83 -6.86 -1.11 4.66
CA TRP A 83 -7.77 -0.87 5.77
C TRP A 83 -8.29 -2.16 6.38
N LEU A 84 -8.64 -2.08 7.65
CA LEU A 84 -9.36 -3.12 8.37
C LEU A 84 -10.80 -2.65 8.57
N THR A 85 -11.77 -3.45 8.15
CA THR A 85 -13.19 -3.15 8.35
C THR A 85 -13.79 -4.14 9.34
N ASP A 86 -14.28 -3.63 10.46
CA ASP A 86 -14.96 -4.42 11.49
C ASP A 86 -16.41 -3.98 11.67
N SER A 87 -17.07 -4.42 12.74
CA SER A 87 -18.46 -4.05 13.05
C SER A 87 -18.63 -2.61 13.55
N GLU A 88 -17.53 -1.92 13.88
CA GLU A 88 -17.57 -0.55 14.38
C GLU A 88 -17.22 0.46 13.28
N GLY A 89 -16.58 0.02 12.20
CA GLY A 89 -16.21 0.88 11.07
C GLY A 89 -14.99 0.43 10.30
N GLN A 90 -14.43 1.37 9.58
CA GLN A 90 -13.21 1.20 8.80
C GLN A 90 -12.04 1.90 9.46
N TRP A 91 -10.93 1.18 9.57
CA TRP A 91 -9.68 1.61 10.19
C TRP A 91 -8.61 1.70 9.10
N ILE A 92 -8.17 2.92 8.78
CA ILE A 92 -7.25 3.19 7.69
C ILE A 92 -5.82 2.94 8.15
N LEU A 93 -5.15 1.95 7.56
CA LEU A 93 -3.76 1.60 7.87
C LEU A 93 -2.77 2.29 6.92
N ALA A 94 -3.14 2.43 5.66
CA ALA A 94 -2.35 3.13 4.65
C ALA A 94 -3.24 3.67 3.54
N THR A 95 -2.81 4.79 2.95
CA THR A 95 -3.43 5.37 1.77
C THR A 95 -2.34 5.73 0.78
N GLN A 96 -2.57 5.45 -0.50
CA GLN A 96 -1.61 5.77 -1.55
C GLN A 96 -1.25 7.27 -1.54
N GLY A 97 0.05 7.55 -1.50
CA GLY A 97 0.56 8.92 -1.44
C GLY A 97 0.62 9.55 -0.05
N ALA A 98 0.27 8.81 0.99
CA ALA A 98 0.43 9.20 2.39
C ALA A 98 1.31 8.20 3.16
N ASP A 99 1.70 8.57 4.37
CA ASP A 99 2.45 7.68 5.25
C ASP A 99 1.58 6.50 5.69
N GLN A 100 2.19 5.33 5.78
CA GLN A 100 1.54 4.15 6.34
C GLN A 100 1.60 4.16 7.88
N ALA A 101 0.68 3.44 8.51
CA ALA A 101 0.66 3.31 9.96
C ALA A 101 1.94 2.64 10.47
N PRO A 102 2.59 3.18 11.51
CA PRO A 102 3.70 2.50 12.19
C PRO A 102 3.32 1.08 12.59
N GLY A 103 4.16 0.11 12.26
CA GLY A 103 3.93 -1.31 12.46
C GLY A 103 3.43 -2.07 11.21
N MET A 104 3.22 -1.39 10.07
CA MET A 104 2.87 -2.06 8.81
C MET A 104 3.98 -2.99 8.33
N ASP A 105 5.24 -2.57 8.46
CA ASP A 105 6.40 -3.34 7.98
C ASP A 105 6.67 -4.59 8.83
N GLU A 106 6.15 -4.63 10.05
CA GLU A 106 6.27 -5.76 10.97
C GLU A 106 5.11 -6.75 10.84
N MET A 107 4.12 -6.48 9.98
CA MET A 107 3.01 -7.41 9.78
C MET A 107 3.51 -8.69 9.10
N PRO A 108 3.02 -9.85 9.54
CA PRO A 108 3.27 -11.11 8.84
C PRO A 108 2.58 -11.12 7.47
N ASP A 109 2.92 -12.11 6.64
CA ASP A 109 2.16 -12.34 5.41
C ASP A 109 0.69 -12.62 5.73
N MET A 110 -0.17 -11.65 5.46
CA MET A 110 -1.59 -11.68 5.79
C MET A 110 -2.40 -12.59 4.87
N SER A 111 -1.80 -13.10 3.77
CA SER A 111 -2.46 -14.01 2.84
C SER A 111 -2.46 -15.48 3.30
N THR A 112 -1.60 -15.82 4.26
CA THR A 112 -1.33 -17.21 4.70
C THR A 112 -2.55 -17.97 5.25
N ALA A 113 -3.56 -17.28 5.78
CA ALA A 113 -4.78 -17.88 6.29
C ALA A 113 -5.96 -17.84 5.30
N GLY A 114 -5.70 -17.41 4.07
CA GLY A 114 -6.62 -17.26 2.95
C GLY A 114 -6.76 -15.82 2.50
N TRP A 115 -6.73 -15.64 1.19
CA TRP A 115 -6.87 -14.35 0.52
C TRP A 115 -7.84 -14.49 -0.65
N VAL A 116 -8.67 -13.49 -0.88
CA VAL A 116 -9.55 -13.41 -2.03
C VAL A 116 -9.03 -12.31 -2.94
N GLU A 117 -8.48 -12.70 -4.07
CA GLU A 117 -8.00 -11.77 -5.08
C GLU A 117 -9.18 -11.14 -5.81
N THR A 118 -9.16 -9.82 -5.95
CA THR A 118 -10.18 -9.05 -6.66
C THR A 118 -9.61 -8.27 -7.84
N ASN A 119 -8.32 -7.93 -7.77
CA ASN A 119 -7.61 -7.21 -8.83
C ASN A 119 -6.13 -7.64 -8.84
N GLY A 120 -5.78 -8.65 -9.64
CA GLY A 120 -4.48 -9.28 -9.60
C GLY A 120 -4.22 -9.87 -8.21
N SER A 121 -3.08 -9.54 -7.58
CA SER A 121 -2.74 -9.96 -6.21
C SER A 121 -3.42 -9.12 -5.11
N TYR A 122 -4.09 -8.03 -5.48
CA TYR A 122 -4.85 -7.20 -4.55
C TYR A 122 -6.19 -7.86 -4.21
N GLY A 123 -6.72 -7.56 -3.01
CA GLY A 123 -7.96 -8.16 -2.59
C GLY A 123 -8.19 -8.02 -1.09
N TYR A 124 -8.72 -9.07 -0.46
CA TYR A 124 -9.01 -9.03 0.96
C TYR A 124 -8.80 -10.38 1.66
N GLY A 125 -8.55 -10.31 2.95
CA GLY A 125 -8.46 -11.46 3.84
C GLY A 125 -9.20 -11.20 5.14
N CYS A 126 -9.13 -12.16 6.07
CA CYS A 126 -9.63 -12.00 7.43
C CYS A 126 -8.46 -11.81 8.37
N ALA A 127 -8.55 -10.82 9.27
CA ALA A 127 -7.47 -10.52 10.21
C ALA A 127 -8.00 -10.11 11.57
N CYS A 128 -7.17 -10.32 12.60
CA CYS A 128 -7.29 -9.65 13.90
C CYS A 128 -6.03 -8.84 14.14
N MET A 129 -6.20 -7.58 14.52
CA MET A 129 -5.10 -6.64 14.74
C MET A 129 -5.28 -5.90 16.06
N THR A 130 -4.19 -5.61 16.75
CA THR A 130 -4.18 -4.70 17.89
C THR A 130 -3.70 -3.35 17.40
N ILE A 131 -4.62 -2.40 17.30
CA ILE A 131 -4.38 -1.08 16.73
C ILE A 131 -4.71 0.04 17.70
N THR A 132 -4.06 1.17 17.49
CA THR A 132 -4.43 2.47 18.06
C THR A 132 -4.85 3.36 16.90
N ALA A 133 -6.00 4.02 16.99
CA ALA A 133 -6.51 4.90 15.94
C ALA A 133 -6.95 6.24 16.53
N ASP A 134 -7.00 7.26 15.67
CA ASP A 134 -7.59 8.56 15.98
C ASP A 134 -9.13 8.53 15.89
N ALA A 135 -9.76 9.68 16.10
CA ALA A 135 -11.20 9.81 16.05
C ALA A 135 -11.79 9.65 14.63
N GLU A 136 -10.98 9.87 13.61
CA GLU A 136 -11.32 9.78 12.21
C GLU A 136 -11.15 8.35 11.65
N GLY A 137 -10.60 7.42 12.47
CA GLY A 137 -10.34 6.04 12.09
C GLY A 137 -8.98 5.81 11.43
N ASN A 138 -8.09 6.80 11.39
CA ASN A 138 -6.74 6.58 10.93
C ASN A 138 -5.93 5.84 11.99
N VAL A 139 -5.29 4.75 11.59
CA VAL A 139 -4.46 3.96 12.50
C VAL A 139 -3.14 4.67 12.74
N THR A 140 -2.87 4.99 13.99
CA THR A 140 -1.64 5.66 14.43
C THR A 140 -0.57 4.69 14.90
N ARG A 141 -0.94 3.42 15.15
CA ARG A 141 -0.02 2.34 15.50
C ARG A 141 -0.67 0.97 15.33
N ILE A 142 0.09 0.03 14.79
CA ILE A 142 -0.19 -1.40 14.80
C ILE A 142 0.77 -2.05 15.80
N ALA A 143 0.24 -2.72 16.82
CA ALA A 143 1.04 -3.41 17.83
C ALA A 143 1.12 -4.93 17.58
N ASP A 144 0.12 -5.50 16.92
CA ASP A 144 0.05 -6.91 16.55
C ASP A 144 -0.89 -7.08 15.36
N ALA A 145 -0.58 -8.03 14.48
CA ALA A 145 -1.42 -8.40 13.35
C ALA A 145 -1.37 -9.91 13.14
N GLN A 146 -2.51 -10.53 12.94
CA GLN A 146 -2.62 -11.97 12.76
C GLN A 146 -3.62 -12.27 11.63
N PRO A 147 -3.20 -12.99 10.58
CA PRO A 147 -4.13 -13.50 9.59
C PRO A 147 -5.07 -14.53 10.24
N LYS A 148 -6.31 -14.54 9.81
CA LYS A 148 -7.34 -15.48 10.26
C LYS A 148 -7.99 -16.18 9.09
N PRO A 149 -8.46 -17.42 9.26
CA PRO A 149 -9.18 -18.10 8.19
C PRO A 149 -10.40 -17.29 7.74
N LEU A 150 -10.62 -17.18 6.43
CA LEU A 150 -11.76 -16.45 5.83
C LEU A 150 -13.11 -16.85 6.43
N LYS A 151 -13.25 -18.13 6.82
CA LYS A 151 -14.47 -18.64 7.45
C LYS A 151 -14.84 -17.89 8.73
N GLN A 152 -13.85 -17.35 9.45
CA GLN A 152 -14.09 -16.61 10.68
C GLN A 152 -14.82 -15.29 10.41
N CYS A 153 -14.35 -14.50 9.45
CA CYS A 153 -15.04 -13.27 9.06
C CYS A 153 -16.37 -13.55 8.36
N ARG A 154 -16.46 -14.59 7.53
CA ARG A 154 -17.72 -15.00 6.88
C ARG A 154 -18.80 -15.44 7.86
N ALA A 155 -18.43 -15.99 9.00
CA ALA A 155 -19.36 -16.40 10.05
C ALA A 155 -19.84 -15.26 10.93
N ASP A 156 -19.11 -14.13 10.95
CA ASP A 156 -19.49 -12.97 11.74
C ASP A 156 -20.52 -12.11 11.00
N ARG A 157 -21.77 -12.21 11.45
CA ARG A 157 -22.91 -11.48 10.85
C ARG A 157 -22.89 -9.98 11.10
N LYS A 158 -22.01 -9.49 11.98
CA LYS A 158 -21.87 -8.06 12.27
C LYS A 158 -20.93 -7.38 11.30
N LEU A 159 -20.10 -8.14 10.60
CA LEU A 159 -19.22 -7.58 9.59
C LEU A 159 -20.00 -7.22 8.32
N PRO A 160 -19.70 -6.06 7.72
CA PRO A 160 -20.19 -5.75 6.38
C PRO A 160 -19.64 -6.75 5.36
N LYS A 161 -20.20 -6.75 4.17
CA LYS A 161 -19.59 -7.52 3.06
C LYS A 161 -18.24 -6.89 2.73
N PRO A 162 -17.21 -7.70 2.45
CA PRO A 162 -15.94 -7.16 1.97
C PRO A 162 -16.12 -6.54 0.59
N GLU A 163 -15.44 -5.42 0.38
CA GLU A 163 -15.41 -4.70 -0.90
C GLU A 163 -14.24 -5.18 -1.76
#